data_bec0e031cf053b096a84f246b16a3dc6
#
_entry.id   bec0e031cf053b096a84f246b16a3dc6
#
_cell.length_a   1.000
_cell.length_b   1.000
_cell.length_c   1.000
_cell.angle_alpha   90.00
_cell.angle_beta   90.00
_cell.angle_gamma   90.00
#
_symmetry.space_group_name_H-M   'P 1'
#
loop_
_entity.id
_entity.type
_entity.pdbx_description
1 polymer ?
#
loop_
_entity_poly.entity_id
_entity_poly.type
_entity_poly.pdbx_seq_one_letter_code
_entity_poly.pdbx_strand_id
1 'polypeptide(L)'
;MRKVFASLLVLALFAPAVADAHDGPSISTARKIKFPKLDDGRSVLAVDLHTHSVFSDGSVWPDIRVEEAKRDGLFAMAVSEHLEYQPHGKDIPNPDRNRSFQIASDAAIVKPDAVGENMAPLIVIPGSEITKVVQPPGHMNAVFITDANTLVKGTAEQQVTEANRQGAFVFWNHPYWHAETPSGVATLDAMHADWIKRGMIQGIEVANGADMSDEALKIALDNNLTILGTSDIHGLIDWEYDLAGGGHRTSTLVLTKSETSDGLKAALKAGDTVAIYNDNLIGKKANVEAVVRSTLKMEVGEALPRTTVQGVSIINTSPVDYVIENTGPEGIYDEGPVFTVKAGSTFTLLIRNVSDPKKLGLTFRVLNTYVAPREHLTLTVKDGTP
;
A
#
# COMPACT_ATOMS: atom_id res chain seq x y z
N MET A 1 61.54 59.43 -21.09
CA MET A 1 60.54 58.93 -20.16
C MET A 1 59.81 57.77 -20.81
N ARG A 2 60.21 56.53 -20.49
CA ARG A 2 59.55 55.30 -20.97
C ARG A 2 58.53 54.84 -19.93
N LYS A 3 57.27 54.79 -20.31
CA LYS A 3 56.18 54.21 -19.49
C LYS A 3 56.18 52.68 -19.65
N VAL A 4 56.42 51.95 -18.56
CA VAL A 4 56.28 50.52 -18.46
C VAL A 4 54.84 50.20 -18.14
N PHE A 5 54.11 49.50 -19.05
CA PHE A 5 52.80 48.92 -18.75
C PHE A 5 53.02 47.53 -18.15
N ALA A 6 52.61 47.36 -16.94
CA ALA A 6 52.54 46.07 -16.27
C ALA A 6 51.18 45.42 -16.60
N SER A 7 51.19 44.35 -17.41
CA SER A 7 50.01 43.52 -17.64
C SER A 7 49.81 42.54 -16.50
N LEU A 8 48.72 42.68 -15.75
CA LEU A 8 48.27 41.71 -14.76
C LEU A 8 47.62 40.51 -15.49
N LEU A 9 48.28 39.37 -15.42
CA LEU A 9 47.72 38.08 -15.89
C LEU A 9 46.84 37.52 -14.80
N VAL A 10 45.53 37.57 -14.96
CA VAL A 10 44.57 36.88 -14.07
C VAL A 10 44.50 35.42 -14.48
N LEU A 11 45.15 34.55 -13.69
CA LEU A 11 45.01 33.10 -13.83
C LEU A 11 43.65 32.69 -13.21
N ALA A 12 42.67 32.43 -14.07
CA ALA A 12 41.43 31.78 -13.61
C ALA A 12 41.71 30.29 -13.35
N LEU A 13 41.74 29.92 -12.10
CA LEU A 13 41.74 28.51 -11.66
C LEU A 13 40.35 27.91 -11.97
N PHE A 14 40.26 27.19 -13.08
CA PHE A 14 39.16 26.26 -13.29
C PHE A 14 39.37 25.07 -12.36
N ALA A 15 38.63 25.03 -11.25
CA ALA A 15 38.43 23.79 -10.50
C ALA A 15 37.54 22.88 -11.39
N PRO A 16 37.95 21.62 -11.65
CA PRO A 16 37.04 20.71 -12.34
C PRO A 16 35.83 20.51 -11.41
N ALA A 17 34.64 20.83 -11.90
CA ALA A 17 33.40 20.38 -11.28
C ALA A 17 33.45 18.84 -11.29
N VAL A 18 33.55 18.22 -10.13
CA VAL A 18 33.29 16.79 -9.97
C VAL A 18 31.80 16.66 -10.29
N ALA A 19 31.49 16.21 -11.49
CA ALA A 19 30.13 15.79 -11.81
C ALA A 19 29.87 14.57 -10.92
N ASP A 20 28.99 14.71 -9.96
CA ASP A 20 28.45 13.57 -9.21
C ASP A 20 27.72 12.68 -10.24
N ALA A 21 28.34 11.54 -10.55
CA ALA A 21 27.82 10.58 -11.53
C ALA A 21 26.57 9.84 -11.00
N HIS A 22 26.03 10.25 -9.86
CA HIS A 22 24.90 9.63 -9.19
C HIS A 22 23.60 10.47 -9.21
N ASP A 23 23.63 11.69 -9.73
CA ASP A 23 22.42 12.45 -10.04
C ASP A 23 21.78 11.92 -11.32
N GLY A 24 21.26 10.71 -11.28
CA GLY A 24 20.18 10.32 -12.17
C GLY A 24 18.99 11.28 -11.93
N PRO A 25 18.12 11.52 -12.93
CA PRO A 25 16.97 12.39 -12.74
C PRO A 25 16.22 11.90 -11.51
N SER A 26 16.13 12.73 -10.47
CA SER A 26 15.34 12.42 -9.30
C SER A 26 13.91 12.22 -9.78
N ILE A 27 13.40 10.98 -9.73
CA ILE A 27 12.01 10.69 -10.01
C ILE A 27 11.21 11.20 -8.80
N SER A 28 11.12 12.53 -8.69
CA SER A 28 10.44 13.21 -7.58
C SER A 28 8.92 13.21 -7.72
N THR A 29 8.37 12.58 -8.77
CA THR A 29 6.97 12.69 -9.18
C THR A 29 6.10 11.50 -8.77
N ALA A 30 6.64 10.51 -8.06
CA ALA A 30 5.81 9.40 -7.55
C ALA A 30 4.71 9.94 -6.62
N ARG A 31 3.46 9.57 -6.91
CA ARG A 31 2.31 9.90 -6.06
C ARG A 31 2.43 9.17 -4.73
N LYS A 32 2.53 9.93 -3.64
CA LYS A 32 2.57 9.37 -2.29
C LYS A 32 1.17 9.01 -1.81
N ILE A 33 0.97 7.77 -1.41
CA ILE A 33 -0.29 7.29 -0.86
C ILE A 33 -0.35 7.64 0.63
N LYS A 34 -0.72 8.89 0.91
CA LYS A 34 -0.81 9.43 2.26
C LYS A 34 -2.22 9.89 2.57
N PHE A 35 -2.93 9.10 3.35
CA PHE A 35 -4.26 9.44 3.85
C PHE A 35 -4.19 10.35 5.08
N PRO A 36 -5.20 11.21 5.29
CA PRO A 36 -5.37 11.91 6.57
C PRO A 36 -5.68 10.89 7.69
N LYS A 37 -5.57 11.33 8.94
CA LYS A 37 -6.06 10.52 10.07
C LYS A 37 -7.56 10.34 9.96
N LEU A 38 -8.03 9.16 10.40
CA LEU A 38 -9.46 8.87 10.49
C LEU A 38 -10.12 9.71 11.57
N ASP A 39 -11.44 9.88 11.47
CA ASP A 39 -12.22 10.67 12.44
C ASP A 39 -12.18 10.06 13.86
N ASP A 40 -11.85 8.77 14.01
CA ASP A 40 -11.62 8.09 15.30
C ASP A 40 -10.19 8.22 15.83
N GLY A 41 -9.35 9.00 15.13
CA GLY A 41 -7.96 9.29 15.48
C GLY A 41 -6.94 8.24 15.10
N ARG A 42 -7.34 7.15 14.39
CA ARG A 42 -6.37 6.20 13.81
C ARG A 42 -5.63 6.84 12.64
N SER A 43 -4.36 6.55 12.53
CA SER A 43 -3.54 6.84 11.34
C SER A 43 -3.79 5.76 10.28
N VAL A 44 -3.68 6.13 9.01
CA VAL A 44 -3.75 5.24 7.85
C VAL A 44 -2.34 5.16 7.27
N LEU A 45 -1.66 4.05 7.49
CA LEU A 45 -0.24 3.88 7.17
C LEU A 45 -0.09 2.91 6.00
N ALA A 46 0.47 3.38 4.88
CA ALA A 46 0.76 2.53 3.74
C ALA A 46 1.98 1.66 4.03
N VAL A 47 1.85 0.35 3.89
CA VAL A 47 2.91 -0.63 4.10
C VAL A 47 2.94 -1.65 2.97
N ASP A 48 4.14 -2.13 2.63
CA ASP A 48 4.34 -3.23 1.67
C ASP A 48 4.97 -4.41 2.40
N LEU A 49 4.25 -5.52 2.49
CA LEU A 49 4.63 -6.67 3.31
C LEU A 49 5.23 -7.84 2.51
N HIS A 50 5.41 -7.65 1.18
CA HIS A 50 5.93 -8.69 0.29
C HIS A 50 6.87 -8.07 -0.73
N THR A 51 8.19 -8.21 -0.51
CA THR A 51 9.22 -7.69 -1.41
C THR A 51 10.42 -8.60 -1.48
N HIS A 52 11.06 -8.66 -2.64
CA HIS A 52 12.22 -9.49 -2.93
C HIS A 52 13.45 -8.66 -3.34
N SER A 53 14.62 -9.21 -3.10
CA SER A 53 15.90 -8.64 -3.54
C SER A 53 16.80 -9.71 -4.16
N VAL A 54 18.02 -9.34 -4.52
CA VAL A 54 19.04 -10.28 -5.04
C VAL A 54 19.39 -11.41 -4.07
N PHE A 55 18.93 -11.34 -2.82
CA PHE A 55 19.10 -12.41 -1.82
C PHE A 55 18.11 -13.55 -1.96
N SER A 56 17.12 -13.44 -2.85
CA SER A 56 16.32 -14.54 -3.40
C SER A 56 16.30 -14.46 -4.92
N ASP A 57 15.24 -14.05 -5.54
CA ASP A 57 15.05 -13.99 -7.00
C ASP A 57 14.76 -12.58 -7.52
N GLY A 58 14.77 -11.57 -6.65
CA GLY A 58 14.69 -10.18 -7.05
C GLY A 58 15.95 -9.69 -7.76
N SER A 59 15.81 -8.59 -8.50
CA SER A 59 16.87 -8.04 -9.37
C SER A 59 17.62 -6.85 -8.75
N VAL A 60 17.25 -6.41 -7.55
CA VAL A 60 17.83 -5.22 -6.89
C VAL A 60 18.34 -5.52 -5.49
N TRP A 61 19.26 -4.67 -5.00
CA TRP A 61 19.76 -4.78 -3.64
C TRP A 61 18.73 -4.30 -2.60
N PRO A 62 18.81 -4.79 -1.33
CA PRO A 62 17.87 -4.40 -0.28
C PRO A 62 17.84 -2.90 0.03
N ASP A 63 18.95 -2.17 -0.12
CA ASP A 63 19.01 -0.72 0.04
C ASP A 63 18.22 0.02 -1.05
N ILE A 64 18.22 -0.47 -2.29
CA ILE A 64 17.38 0.08 -3.37
C ILE A 64 15.89 -0.08 -3.01
N ARG A 65 15.47 -1.23 -2.43
CA ARG A 65 14.10 -1.41 -1.92
C ARG A 65 13.72 -0.34 -0.90
N VAL A 66 14.67 0.00 -0.02
CA VAL A 66 14.49 1.07 0.99
C VAL A 66 14.31 2.43 0.33
N GLU A 67 15.14 2.77 -0.66
CA GLU A 67 15.02 4.03 -1.40
C GLU A 67 13.69 4.13 -2.14
N GLU A 68 13.25 3.06 -2.82
CA GLU A 68 11.93 3.00 -3.48
C GLU A 68 10.79 3.19 -2.47
N ALA A 69 10.83 2.50 -1.33
CA ALA A 69 9.81 2.60 -0.29
C ALA A 69 9.71 4.02 0.31
N LYS A 70 10.86 4.67 0.57
CA LYS A 70 10.92 6.06 1.03
C LYS A 70 10.39 7.03 -0.02
N ARG A 71 10.80 6.87 -1.27
CA ARG A 71 10.31 7.68 -2.40
C ARG A 71 8.80 7.62 -2.54
N ASP A 72 8.24 6.41 -2.48
CA ASP A 72 6.81 6.16 -2.62
C ASP A 72 6.01 6.55 -1.36
N GLY A 73 6.71 6.91 -0.27
CA GLY A 73 6.11 7.37 0.97
C GLY A 73 5.50 6.27 1.82
N LEU A 74 6.00 5.03 1.71
CA LEU A 74 5.61 3.96 2.60
C LEU A 74 6.05 4.26 4.04
N PHE A 75 5.23 3.84 5.00
CA PHE A 75 5.55 3.90 6.41
C PHE A 75 6.42 2.70 6.85
N ALA A 76 6.18 1.54 6.26
CA ALA A 76 6.96 0.34 6.51
C ALA A 76 7.03 -0.55 5.26
N MET A 77 8.09 -1.36 5.19
CA MET A 77 8.22 -2.44 4.22
C MET A 77 8.75 -3.70 4.90
N ALA A 78 8.31 -4.88 4.46
CA ALA A 78 8.93 -6.13 4.87
C ALA A 78 10.00 -6.57 3.88
N VAL A 79 11.07 -7.15 4.39
CA VAL A 79 12.00 -7.95 3.60
C VAL A 79 11.56 -9.41 3.72
N SER A 80 11.06 -9.99 2.63
CA SER A 80 10.41 -11.31 2.63
C SER A 80 11.03 -12.28 1.62
N GLU A 81 12.33 -12.36 1.59
CA GLU A 81 13.07 -13.25 0.68
C GLU A 81 12.58 -14.69 0.76
N HIS A 82 12.52 -15.37 -0.40
CA HIS A 82 12.26 -16.81 -0.44
C HIS A 82 13.26 -17.59 0.42
N LEU A 83 12.76 -18.51 1.24
CA LEU A 83 13.62 -19.41 2.03
C LEU A 83 14.26 -20.49 1.17
N GLU A 84 13.48 -21.11 0.29
CA GLU A 84 13.88 -22.28 -0.48
C GLU A 84 14.37 -21.94 -1.89
N TYR A 85 13.82 -20.89 -2.50
CA TYR A 85 14.16 -20.51 -3.88
C TYR A 85 15.24 -19.43 -3.89
N GLN A 86 16.45 -19.79 -4.30
CA GLN A 86 17.65 -18.95 -4.27
C GLN A 86 18.39 -19.02 -5.62
N PRO A 87 17.79 -18.52 -6.72
CA PRO A 87 18.39 -18.65 -8.07
C PRO A 87 19.73 -17.93 -8.19
N HIS A 88 19.95 -16.85 -7.43
CA HIS A 88 21.21 -16.10 -7.42
C HIS A 88 22.27 -16.70 -6.47
N GLY A 89 21.95 -17.77 -5.71
CA GLY A 89 22.79 -18.31 -4.65
C GLY A 89 24.20 -18.76 -5.08
N LYS A 90 24.42 -18.98 -6.39
CA LYS A 90 25.76 -19.26 -6.93
C LYS A 90 26.67 -18.02 -6.92
N ASP A 91 26.12 -16.87 -7.28
CA ASP A 91 26.87 -15.61 -7.42
C ASP A 91 26.71 -14.71 -6.20
N ILE A 92 25.57 -14.82 -5.49
CA ILE A 92 25.22 -14.11 -4.25
C ILE A 92 24.85 -15.15 -3.18
N PRO A 93 25.87 -15.79 -2.54
CA PRO A 93 25.60 -16.75 -1.46
C PRO A 93 24.85 -16.13 -0.29
N ASN A 94 23.76 -16.76 0.15
CA ASN A 94 22.93 -16.28 1.25
C ASN A 94 22.83 -17.34 2.38
N PRO A 95 23.95 -17.64 3.08
CA PRO A 95 23.94 -18.60 4.19
C PRO A 95 23.26 -18.07 5.45
N ASP A 96 23.20 -16.76 5.64
CA ASP A 96 22.46 -16.07 6.70
C ASP A 96 21.22 -15.39 6.14
N ARG A 97 20.05 -16.02 6.35
CA ARG A 97 18.76 -15.53 5.84
C ARG A 97 18.29 -14.20 6.45
N ASN A 98 18.99 -13.71 7.48
CA ASN A 98 18.72 -12.39 8.04
C ASN A 98 19.52 -11.28 7.33
N ARG A 99 20.42 -11.61 6.39
CA ARG A 99 21.37 -10.63 5.84
C ARG A 99 20.69 -9.53 5.02
N SER A 100 19.72 -9.87 4.19
CA SER A 100 18.95 -8.89 3.41
C SER A 100 18.23 -7.88 4.30
N PHE A 101 17.60 -8.37 5.38
CA PHE A 101 16.96 -7.51 6.38
C PHE A 101 17.97 -6.59 7.08
N GLN A 102 19.16 -7.07 7.43
CA GLN A 102 20.20 -6.23 8.05
C GLN A 102 20.62 -5.09 7.12
N ILE A 103 20.88 -5.39 5.83
CA ILE A 103 21.24 -4.38 4.83
C ILE A 103 20.13 -3.34 4.68
N ALA A 104 18.87 -3.78 4.53
CA ALA A 104 17.73 -2.88 4.42
C ALA A 104 17.55 -2.02 5.68
N SER A 105 17.70 -2.61 6.88
CA SER A 105 17.60 -1.88 8.15
C SER A 105 18.70 -0.82 8.28
N ASP A 106 19.93 -1.13 7.91
CA ASP A 106 21.05 -0.18 7.93
C ASP A 106 20.80 0.99 6.96
N ALA A 107 20.26 0.70 5.77
CA ALA A 107 19.92 1.71 4.76
C ALA A 107 18.70 2.58 5.18
N ALA A 108 17.81 2.02 6.00
CA ALA A 108 16.63 2.77 6.47
C ALA A 108 16.98 3.82 7.52
N ILE A 109 18.12 3.67 8.22
CA ILE A 109 18.60 4.66 9.20
C ILE A 109 18.86 5.98 8.47
N VAL A 110 18.11 7.02 8.85
CA VAL A 110 18.25 8.35 8.27
C VAL A 110 19.65 8.90 8.62
N LYS A 111 20.54 8.93 7.64
CA LYS A 111 21.74 9.77 7.75
C LYS A 111 21.29 11.20 7.42
N PRO A 112 21.65 12.20 8.25
CA PRO A 112 21.45 13.59 7.83
C PRO A 112 22.20 13.76 6.52
N ASP A 113 21.45 13.93 5.43
CA ASP A 113 22.05 14.27 4.16
C ASP A 113 22.57 15.71 4.21
N ALA A 114 23.47 16.05 3.28
CA ALA A 114 24.07 17.38 3.20
C ALA A 114 23.04 18.50 2.88
N VAL A 115 21.78 18.16 2.64
CA VAL A 115 20.71 19.07 2.20
C VAL A 115 19.65 19.27 3.30
N GLY A 116 19.67 18.48 4.37
CA GLY A 116 18.80 18.70 5.54
C GLY A 116 17.33 18.33 5.32
N GLU A 117 17.01 17.50 4.32
CA GLU A 117 15.67 16.94 4.17
C GLU A 117 15.43 15.89 5.26
N ASN A 118 14.53 16.21 6.19
CA ASN A 118 14.01 15.24 7.17
C ASN A 118 13.09 14.25 6.46
N MET A 119 13.64 13.20 5.86
CA MET A 119 12.85 12.07 5.40
C MET A 119 12.30 11.33 6.62
N ALA A 120 11.01 11.02 6.62
CA ALA A 120 10.41 10.21 7.68
C ALA A 120 11.12 8.84 7.77
N PRO A 121 11.40 8.33 8.97
CA PRO A 121 12.04 7.03 9.12
C PRO A 121 11.13 5.93 8.55
N LEU A 122 11.67 5.08 7.68
CA LEU A 122 11.01 3.88 7.19
C LEU A 122 11.21 2.74 8.19
N ILE A 123 10.14 2.07 8.58
CA ILE A 123 10.24 0.83 9.37
C ILE A 123 10.51 -0.33 8.41
N VAL A 124 11.64 -1.00 8.58
CA VAL A 124 11.93 -2.27 7.89
C VAL A 124 11.51 -3.42 8.81
N ILE A 125 10.65 -4.30 8.28
CA ILE A 125 10.09 -5.44 9.00
C ILE A 125 10.85 -6.70 8.59
N PRO A 126 11.42 -7.48 9.54
CA PRO A 126 12.04 -8.75 9.23
C PRO A 126 10.98 -9.77 8.83
N GLY A 127 11.21 -10.46 7.72
CA GLY A 127 10.29 -11.46 7.20
C GLY A 127 11.02 -12.51 6.36
N SER A 128 10.26 -13.50 5.93
CA SER A 128 10.67 -14.47 4.92
C SER A 128 9.46 -15.10 4.27
N GLU A 129 9.61 -15.47 3.02
CA GLU A 129 8.62 -16.25 2.31
C GLU A 129 8.95 -17.74 2.37
N ILE A 130 8.04 -18.49 2.97
CA ILE A 130 8.04 -19.97 2.98
C ILE A 130 7.51 -20.40 1.62
N THR A 131 8.41 -20.86 0.75
CA THR A 131 8.14 -21.13 -0.67
C THR A 131 7.93 -22.61 -0.91
N LYS A 132 6.72 -23.02 -1.23
CA LYS A 132 6.39 -24.38 -1.63
C LYS A 132 5.77 -24.36 -3.03
N VAL A 133 6.40 -25.06 -3.95
CA VAL A 133 6.10 -25.03 -5.40
C VAL A 133 4.70 -25.52 -5.74
N VAL A 134 4.01 -26.20 -4.83
CA VAL A 134 2.71 -26.83 -5.08
C VAL A 134 1.74 -26.44 -3.99
N GLN A 135 0.56 -25.94 -4.36
CA GLN A 135 -0.56 -25.80 -3.43
C GLN A 135 -1.30 -27.11 -3.22
N PRO A 136 -1.70 -27.44 -1.98
CA PRO A 136 -1.30 -26.81 -0.73
C PRO A 136 0.13 -27.15 -0.31
N PRO A 137 0.89 -26.30 0.43
CA PRO A 137 0.46 -25.01 0.98
C PRO A 137 0.67 -23.81 0.06
N GLY A 138 1.41 -23.92 -1.05
CA GLY A 138 1.84 -22.76 -1.82
C GLY A 138 2.81 -21.86 -1.05
N HIS A 139 2.80 -20.56 -1.32
CA HIS A 139 3.67 -19.58 -0.71
C HIS A 139 3.00 -18.90 0.50
N MET A 140 3.78 -18.62 1.53
CA MET A 140 3.33 -17.91 2.72
C MET A 140 4.41 -16.98 3.25
N ASN A 141 4.06 -15.75 3.54
CA ASN A 141 4.94 -14.84 4.24
C ASN A 141 4.78 -14.95 5.75
N ALA A 142 5.93 -14.93 6.44
CA ALA A 142 6.03 -14.75 7.87
C ALA A 142 6.77 -13.45 8.15
N VAL A 143 6.07 -12.40 8.61
CA VAL A 143 6.67 -11.10 8.93
C VAL A 143 6.72 -10.87 10.44
N PHE A 144 7.64 -10.00 10.90
CA PHE A 144 7.98 -9.80 12.31
C PHE A 144 8.62 -11.04 12.96
N ILE A 145 9.35 -11.83 12.20
CA ILE A 145 10.18 -12.91 12.73
C ILE A 145 11.43 -12.33 13.42
N THR A 146 12.09 -13.15 14.25
CA THR A 146 13.33 -12.74 14.93
C THR A 146 14.57 -13.39 14.32
N ASP A 147 14.42 -14.54 13.66
CA ASP A 147 15.51 -15.27 13.01
C ASP A 147 14.98 -16.15 11.88
N ALA A 148 15.23 -15.72 10.64
CA ALA A 148 14.85 -16.43 9.42
C ALA A 148 15.61 -17.76 9.25
N ASN A 149 16.81 -17.90 9.82
CA ASN A 149 17.64 -19.11 9.69
C ASN A 149 16.96 -20.34 10.29
N THR A 150 16.15 -20.14 11.33
CA THR A 150 15.42 -21.24 11.98
C THR A 150 14.29 -21.80 11.13
N LEU A 151 13.86 -21.04 10.11
CA LEU A 151 12.79 -21.43 9.19
C LEU A 151 13.30 -22.24 7.98
N VAL A 152 14.60 -22.28 7.73
CA VAL A 152 15.19 -22.89 6.51
C VAL A 152 14.92 -24.39 6.40
N LYS A 153 14.72 -25.07 7.51
CA LYS A 153 14.59 -26.53 7.57
C LYS A 153 13.19 -26.96 8.02
N GLY A 154 12.76 -28.11 7.53
CA GLY A 154 11.53 -28.74 7.96
C GLY A 154 10.43 -28.74 6.89
N THR A 155 9.28 -29.28 7.26
CA THR A 155 8.06 -29.22 6.44
C THR A 155 7.46 -27.82 6.51
N ALA A 156 6.58 -27.47 5.57
CA ALA A 156 5.87 -26.19 5.61
C ALA A 156 5.16 -25.95 6.95
N GLU A 157 4.53 -26.98 7.51
CA GLU A 157 3.86 -26.88 8.83
C GLU A 157 4.85 -26.58 9.96
N GLN A 158 6.03 -27.20 9.94
CA GLN A 158 7.08 -26.92 10.93
C GLN A 158 7.62 -25.50 10.81
N GLN A 159 7.81 -24.99 9.58
CA GLN A 159 8.27 -23.64 9.31
C GLN A 159 7.24 -22.60 9.78
N VAL A 160 5.96 -22.79 9.42
CA VAL A 160 4.85 -21.93 9.88
C VAL A 160 4.68 -21.97 11.39
N THR A 161 4.84 -23.17 12.02
CA THR A 161 4.79 -23.32 13.49
C THR A 161 5.93 -22.54 14.13
N GLU A 162 7.15 -22.63 13.60
CA GLU A 162 8.31 -21.90 14.12
C GLU A 162 8.14 -20.39 13.95
N ALA A 163 7.64 -19.92 12.80
CA ALA A 163 7.33 -18.50 12.57
C ALA A 163 6.33 -17.97 13.62
N ASN A 164 5.25 -18.73 13.88
CA ASN A 164 4.28 -18.38 14.92
C ASN A 164 4.90 -18.39 16.32
N ARG A 165 5.81 -19.34 16.62
CA ARG A 165 6.54 -19.38 17.89
C ARG A 165 7.38 -18.12 18.12
N GLN A 166 7.93 -17.54 17.05
CA GLN A 166 8.63 -16.25 17.08
C GLN A 166 7.65 -15.06 17.19
N GLY A 167 6.36 -15.33 17.18
CA GLY A 167 5.30 -14.32 17.23
C GLY A 167 5.02 -13.62 15.92
N ALA A 168 5.40 -14.19 14.79
CA ALA A 168 5.16 -13.65 13.47
C ALA A 168 3.67 -13.36 13.20
N PHE A 169 3.42 -12.54 12.21
CA PHE A 169 2.16 -12.48 11.48
C PHE A 169 2.37 -13.28 10.19
N VAL A 170 1.62 -14.37 10.01
CA VAL A 170 1.73 -15.26 8.86
C VAL A 170 0.54 -15.05 7.94
N PHE A 171 0.78 -14.93 6.65
CA PHE A 171 -0.27 -14.77 5.66
C PHE A 171 -0.01 -15.61 4.41
N TRP A 172 -1.11 -15.98 3.76
CA TRP A 172 -1.11 -16.77 2.54
C TRP A 172 -0.95 -15.84 1.33
N ASN A 173 0.10 -16.07 0.54
CA ASN A 173 0.47 -15.24 -0.61
C ASN A 173 -0.35 -15.65 -1.84
N HIS A 174 -0.72 -14.67 -2.67
CA HIS A 174 -1.27 -14.80 -4.03
C HIS A 174 -1.94 -16.16 -4.36
N PRO A 175 -2.97 -16.61 -3.59
CA PRO A 175 -3.55 -17.96 -3.71
C PRO A 175 -4.20 -18.24 -5.07
N TYR A 176 -4.22 -17.27 -5.95
CA TYR A 176 -4.75 -17.33 -7.32
C TYR A 176 -3.64 -17.27 -8.39
N TRP A 177 -2.37 -17.21 -7.97
CA TRP A 177 -1.25 -17.16 -8.92
C TRP A 177 -1.24 -18.42 -9.81
N HIS A 178 -1.30 -18.22 -11.12
CA HIS A 178 -1.52 -19.31 -12.09
C HIS A 178 -0.41 -20.37 -12.11
N ALA A 179 0.81 -20.08 -11.66
CA ALA A 179 1.88 -21.06 -11.58
C ALA A 179 1.64 -22.09 -10.46
N GLU A 180 0.94 -21.72 -9.39
CA GLU A 180 0.54 -22.64 -8.31
C GLU A 180 -0.91 -23.10 -8.45
N THR A 181 -1.78 -22.23 -8.98
CA THR A 181 -3.21 -22.47 -9.17
C THR A 181 -3.56 -22.29 -10.65
N PRO A 182 -3.43 -23.33 -11.49
CA PRO A 182 -3.58 -23.20 -12.95
C PRO A 182 -4.92 -22.62 -13.44
N SER A 183 -5.96 -22.66 -12.61
CA SER A 183 -7.25 -22.02 -12.89
C SER A 183 -7.25 -20.51 -12.67
N GLY A 184 -6.27 -19.96 -11.94
CA GLY A 184 -6.27 -18.59 -11.46
C GLY A 184 -7.36 -18.31 -10.41
N VAL A 185 -7.98 -19.34 -9.83
CA VAL A 185 -9.11 -19.22 -8.89
C VAL A 185 -8.66 -19.68 -7.50
N ALA A 186 -8.57 -18.76 -6.54
CA ALA A 186 -8.23 -19.10 -5.16
C ALA A 186 -9.25 -20.07 -4.57
N THR A 187 -8.76 -21.16 -4.00
CA THR A 187 -9.60 -22.23 -3.42
C THR A 187 -9.08 -22.59 -2.02
N LEU A 188 -9.98 -22.54 -1.03
CA LEU A 188 -9.65 -22.95 0.34
C LEU A 188 -9.66 -24.49 0.42
N ASP A 189 -8.48 -25.09 0.55
CA ASP A 189 -8.36 -26.53 0.77
C ASP A 189 -8.39 -26.89 2.27
N ALA A 190 -8.43 -28.21 2.55
CA ALA A 190 -8.55 -28.71 3.92
C ALA A 190 -7.35 -28.34 4.81
N MET A 191 -6.14 -28.21 4.25
CA MET A 191 -4.93 -27.89 5.02
C MET A 191 -4.94 -26.42 5.42
N HIS A 192 -5.21 -25.49 4.48
CA HIS A 192 -5.33 -24.07 4.80
C HIS A 192 -6.47 -23.82 5.79
N ALA A 193 -7.63 -24.50 5.63
CA ALA A 193 -8.74 -24.40 6.56
C ALA A 193 -8.35 -24.85 7.99
N ASP A 194 -7.59 -25.94 8.12
CA ASP A 194 -7.06 -26.39 9.42
C ASP A 194 -6.07 -25.37 10.02
N TRP A 195 -5.13 -24.87 9.23
CA TRP A 195 -4.14 -23.91 9.70
C TRP A 195 -4.76 -22.57 10.08
N ILE A 196 -5.76 -22.10 9.37
CA ILE A 196 -6.55 -20.91 9.74
C ILE A 196 -7.27 -21.16 11.08
N LYS A 197 -7.96 -22.28 11.20
CA LYS A 197 -8.68 -22.67 12.44
C LYS A 197 -7.74 -22.76 13.65
N ARG A 198 -6.50 -23.21 13.45
CA ARG A 198 -5.46 -23.28 14.48
C ARG A 198 -4.77 -21.94 14.73
N GLY A 199 -5.12 -20.88 13.99
CA GLY A 199 -4.52 -19.55 14.08
C GLY A 199 -3.08 -19.48 13.53
N MET A 200 -2.69 -20.45 12.71
CA MET A 200 -1.36 -20.48 12.11
C MET A 200 -1.23 -19.52 10.92
N ILE A 201 -2.33 -19.25 10.22
CA ILE A 201 -2.46 -18.24 9.15
C ILE A 201 -3.43 -17.19 9.64
N GLN A 202 -3.03 -15.91 9.61
CA GLN A 202 -3.82 -14.80 10.12
C GLN A 202 -4.28 -13.84 9.01
N GLY A 203 -3.63 -13.88 7.82
CA GLY A 203 -3.94 -13.00 6.69
C GLY A 203 -3.89 -13.72 5.36
N ILE A 204 -4.31 -13.03 4.31
CA ILE A 204 -4.31 -13.51 2.92
C ILE A 204 -4.15 -12.32 1.97
N GLU A 205 -3.40 -12.49 0.92
CA GLU A 205 -3.32 -11.53 -0.17
C GLU A 205 -4.55 -11.61 -1.06
N VAL A 206 -5.30 -10.53 -1.10
CA VAL A 206 -6.43 -10.37 -2.02
C VAL A 206 -6.04 -9.59 -3.27
N ALA A 207 -4.99 -8.79 -3.18
CA ALA A 207 -4.32 -8.13 -4.28
C ALA A 207 -2.81 -8.33 -4.16
N ASN A 208 -2.15 -8.71 -5.25
CA ASN A 208 -0.71 -8.93 -5.31
C ASN A 208 -0.21 -8.46 -6.68
N GLY A 209 0.83 -7.62 -6.69
CA GLY A 209 1.34 -7.06 -7.93
C GLY A 209 0.25 -6.36 -8.75
N ALA A 210 0.01 -6.87 -9.95
CA ALA A 210 -0.99 -6.35 -10.89
C ALA A 210 -2.33 -7.11 -10.85
N ASP A 211 -2.53 -8.04 -9.92
CA ASP A 211 -3.68 -8.94 -9.86
C ASP A 211 -4.50 -8.76 -8.58
N MET A 212 -5.78 -9.13 -8.66
CA MET A 212 -6.74 -9.12 -7.54
C MET A 212 -7.69 -10.32 -7.69
N SER A 213 -8.15 -10.91 -6.56
CA SER A 213 -9.08 -12.04 -6.56
C SER A 213 -10.30 -11.82 -5.67
N ASP A 214 -11.49 -11.90 -6.27
CA ASP A 214 -12.78 -11.96 -5.58
C ASP A 214 -12.89 -13.17 -4.66
N GLU A 215 -12.33 -14.33 -5.07
CA GLU A 215 -12.37 -15.56 -4.29
C GLU A 215 -11.46 -15.48 -3.07
N ALA A 216 -10.26 -14.87 -3.21
CA ALA A 216 -9.38 -14.61 -2.06
C ALA A 216 -10.06 -13.64 -1.07
N LEU A 217 -10.75 -12.60 -1.56
CA LEU A 217 -11.54 -11.70 -0.73
C LEU A 217 -12.67 -12.46 -0.01
N LYS A 218 -13.36 -13.37 -0.70
CA LYS A 218 -14.40 -14.19 -0.07
C LYS A 218 -13.82 -15.10 1.02
N ILE A 219 -12.69 -15.77 0.75
CA ILE A 219 -12.00 -16.61 1.74
C ILE A 219 -11.62 -15.78 2.96
N ALA A 220 -11.06 -14.58 2.75
CA ALA A 220 -10.69 -13.67 3.83
C ALA A 220 -11.88 -13.30 4.72
N LEU A 221 -13.01 -12.92 4.13
CA LEU A 221 -14.21 -12.51 4.86
C LEU A 221 -14.86 -13.67 5.60
N ASP A 222 -15.01 -14.83 4.96
CA ASP A 222 -15.63 -16.00 5.53
C ASP A 222 -14.84 -16.56 6.72
N ASN A 223 -13.52 -16.37 6.76
CA ASN A 223 -12.63 -16.91 7.78
C ASN A 223 -12.06 -15.82 8.71
N ASN A 224 -12.53 -14.58 8.58
CA ASN A 224 -12.06 -13.44 9.36
C ASN A 224 -10.56 -13.19 9.28
N LEU A 225 -9.94 -13.49 8.13
CA LEU A 225 -8.52 -13.20 7.87
C LEU A 225 -8.29 -11.70 7.67
N THR A 226 -7.07 -11.28 7.89
CA THR A 226 -6.60 -9.94 7.53
C THR A 226 -6.46 -9.85 6.03
N ILE A 227 -7.08 -8.83 5.43
CA ILE A 227 -7.06 -8.57 4.01
C ILE A 227 -5.83 -7.74 3.67
N LEU A 228 -4.99 -8.24 2.74
CA LEU A 228 -3.72 -7.62 2.36
C LEU A 228 -3.67 -7.30 0.87
N GLY A 229 -2.98 -6.22 0.56
CA GLY A 229 -2.44 -5.91 -0.76
C GLY A 229 -0.92 -5.77 -0.65
N THR A 230 -0.18 -6.32 -1.60
CA THR A 230 1.30 -6.35 -1.59
C THR A 230 1.85 -6.19 -2.99
N SER A 231 3.09 -5.72 -3.11
CA SER A 231 3.68 -5.55 -4.43
C SER A 231 4.29 -6.83 -5.00
N ASP A 232 4.84 -7.67 -4.14
CA ASP A 232 5.61 -8.85 -4.55
C ASP A 232 6.71 -8.50 -5.56
N ILE A 233 7.30 -7.35 -5.36
CA ILE A 233 8.20 -6.72 -6.33
C ILE A 233 9.52 -7.46 -6.43
N HIS A 234 9.90 -7.80 -7.66
CA HIS A 234 11.16 -8.47 -7.99
C HIS A 234 12.12 -7.54 -8.75
N GLY A 235 11.62 -6.78 -9.73
CA GLY A 235 12.36 -5.78 -10.49
C GLY A 235 12.42 -4.41 -9.80
N LEU A 236 12.79 -3.36 -10.50
CA LEU A 236 12.57 -2.00 -10.03
C LEU A 236 11.07 -1.70 -10.00
N ILE A 237 10.62 -0.96 -9.00
CA ILE A 237 9.20 -0.62 -8.87
C ILE A 237 8.66 0.14 -10.10
N ASP A 238 9.52 0.96 -10.72
CA ASP A 238 9.19 1.72 -11.93
C ASP A 238 9.04 0.85 -13.20
N TRP A 239 9.44 -0.41 -13.15
CA TRP A 239 9.23 -1.35 -14.26
C TRP A 239 7.85 -1.99 -14.25
N GLU A 240 7.24 -2.07 -13.09
CA GLU A 240 5.98 -2.78 -12.87
C GLU A 240 4.80 -1.84 -12.62
N TYR A 241 5.09 -0.61 -12.14
CA TYR A 241 4.06 0.38 -11.83
C TYR A 241 4.35 1.70 -12.56
N ASP A 242 3.36 2.27 -13.24
CA ASP A 242 3.46 3.58 -13.90
C ASP A 242 3.40 4.73 -12.87
N LEU A 243 4.46 4.86 -12.07
CA LEU A 243 4.55 5.90 -11.05
C LEU A 243 4.60 7.29 -11.65
N ALA A 244 5.22 7.44 -12.83
CA ALA A 244 5.32 8.73 -13.55
C ALA A 244 3.95 9.18 -14.06
N GLY A 245 3.08 8.25 -14.46
CA GLY A 245 1.69 8.51 -14.84
C GLY A 245 0.73 8.68 -13.65
N GLY A 246 1.23 8.67 -12.41
CA GLY A 246 0.43 8.83 -11.19
C GLY A 246 -0.09 7.51 -10.61
N GLY A 247 0.39 6.36 -11.09
CA GLY A 247 0.14 5.06 -10.49
C GLY A 247 0.83 4.91 -9.12
N HIS A 248 0.56 3.81 -8.45
CA HIS A 248 1.20 3.45 -7.18
C HIS A 248 1.34 1.93 -7.09
N ARG A 249 2.26 1.47 -6.24
CA ARG A 249 2.37 0.04 -5.95
C ARG A 249 1.15 -0.47 -5.18
N THR A 250 0.81 -1.73 -5.38
CA THR A 250 -0.14 -2.44 -4.54
C THR A 250 0.42 -2.54 -3.13
N SER A 251 -0.38 -2.17 -2.12
CA SER A 251 0.07 -2.10 -0.73
C SER A 251 -1.09 -2.27 0.25
N THR A 252 -0.78 -2.40 1.52
CA THR A 252 -1.75 -2.48 2.61
C THR A 252 -1.79 -1.16 3.36
N LEU A 253 -2.97 -0.59 3.52
CA LEU A 253 -3.24 0.50 4.45
C LEU A 253 -3.54 -0.09 5.82
N VAL A 254 -2.69 0.16 6.81
CA VAL A 254 -2.87 -0.29 8.19
C VAL A 254 -3.48 0.82 9.02
N LEU A 255 -4.61 0.54 9.67
CA LEU A 255 -5.38 1.48 10.47
C LEU A 255 -4.99 1.34 11.95
N THR A 256 -4.19 2.25 12.49
CA THR A 256 -3.63 2.11 13.84
C THR A 256 -3.59 3.43 14.61
N LYS A 257 -3.66 3.35 15.94
CA LYS A 257 -3.40 4.50 16.83
C LYS A 257 -1.92 4.64 17.22
N SER A 258 -1.10 3.62 16.90
CA SER A 258 0.32 3.58 17.26
C SER A 258 1.18 3.44 16.00
N GLU A 259 1.91 4.49 15.67
CA GLU A 259 2.81 4.56 14.51
C GLU A 259 4.18 3.92 14.85
N THR A 260 4.15 2.65 15.26
CA THR A 260 5.32 1.85 15.63
C THR A 260 5.23 0.45 15.03
N SER A 261 6.33 -0.29 15.00
CA SER A 261 6.36 -1.68 14.54
C SER A 261 5.35 -2.56 15.31
N ASP A 262 5.28 -2.42 16.64
CA ASP A 262 4.31 -3.15 17.47
C ASP A 262 2.87 -2.74 17.19
N GLY A 263 2.63 -1.44 16.94
CA GLY A 263 1.32 -0.92 16.54
C GLY A 263 0.87 -1.48 15.19
N LEU A 264 1.77 -1.55 14.21
CA LEU A 264 1.49 -2.19 12.91
C LEU A 264 1.15 -3.67 13.10
N LYS A 265 1.97 -4.41 13.86
CA LYS A 265 1.75 -5.84 14.13
C LYS A 265 0.42 -6.09 14.82
N ALA A 266 0.06 -5.27 15.79
CA ALA A 266 -1.21 -5.37 16.50
C ALA A 266 -2.40 -5.12 15.58
N ALA A 267 -2.35 -4.09 14.73
CA ALA A 267 -3.40 -3.77 13.78
C ALA A 267 -3.55 -4.86 12.69
N LEU A 268 -2.44 -5.39 12.18
CA LEU A 268 -2.46 -6.54 11.27
C LEU A 268 -3.16 -7.76 11.92
N LYS A 269 -2.81 -8.10 13.15
CA LYS A 269 -3.46 -9.20 13.88
C LYS A 269 -4.93 -8.95 14.18
N ALA A 270 -5.36 -7.70 14.30
CA ALA A 270 -6.76 -7.32 14.48
C ALA A 270 -7.57 -7.32 13.17
N GLY A 271 -6.89 -7.36 12.03
CA GLY A 271 -7.52 -7.21 10.71
C GLY A 271 -7.94 -5.77 10.41
N ASP A 272 -7.27 -4.80 11.02
CA ASP A 272 -7.51 -3.36 10.81
C ASP A 272 -6.73 -2.90 9.57
N THR A 273 -7.14 -3.40 8.41
CA THR A 273 -6.46 -3.16 7.13
C THR A 273 -7.44 -2.86 6.00
N VAL A 274 -6.93 -2.18 4.97
CA VAL A 274 -7.53 -2.00 3.66
C VAL A 274 -6.43 -2.21 2.62
N ALA A 275 -6.59 -3.15 1.69
CA ALA A 275 -5.69 -3.26 0.55
C ALA A 275 -5.97 -2.12 -0.42
N ILE A 276 -4.91 -1.55 -0.99
CA ILE A 276 -5.01 -0.55 -2.06
C ILE A 276 -4.36 -1.10 -3.33
N TYR A 277 -5.14 -1.14 -4.42
CA TYR A 277 -4.78 -1.68 -5.72
C TYR A 277 -5.41 -0.85 -6.83
N ASN A 278 -4.60 -0.20 -7.68
CA ASN A 278 -5.09 0.65 -8.78
C ASN A 278 -6.22 1.60 -8.35
N ASP A 279 -6.02 2.36 -7.27
CA ASP A 279 -7.01 3.23 -6.62
C ASP A 279 -8.28 2.52 -6.10
N ASN A 280 -8.32 1.19 -6.11
CA ASN A 280 -9.39 0.44 -5.44
C ASN A 280 -9.04 0.22 -3.97
N LEU A 281 -10.00 0.41 -3.10
CA LEU A 281 -9.92 0.13 -1.67
C LEU A 281 -10.68 -1.17 -1.38
N ILE A 282 -9.95 -2.19 -0.89
CA ILE A 282 -10.48 -3.55 -0.71
C ILE A 282 -10.33 -3.94 0.76
N GLY A 283 -11.41 -4.31 1.43
CA GLY A 283 -11.31 -4.63 2.84
C GLY A 283 -12.63 -4.95 3.52
N LYS A 284 -12.54 -5.26 4.81
CA LYS A 284 -13.74 -5.40 5.65
C LYS A 284 -14.55 -4.11 5.60
N LYS A 285 -15.87 -4.20 5.45
CA LYS A 285 -16.76 -3.05 5.27
C LYS A 285 -16.51 -1.92 6.27
N ALA A 286 -16.34 -2.24 7.55
CA ALA A 286 -16.12 -1.24 8.60
C ALA A 286 -14.82 -0.45 8.38
N ASN A 287 -13.74 -1.08 7.90
CA ASN A 287 -12.46 -0.43 7.65
C ASN A 287 -12.53 0.46 6.40
N VAL A 288 -13.07 -0.06 5.29
CA VAL A 288 -13.25 0.73 4.06
C VAL A 288 -14.17 1.92 4.32
N GLU A 289 -15.28 1.70 5.06
CA GLU A 289 -16.22 2.78 5.43
C GLU A 289 -15.53 3.85 6.29
N ALA A 290 -14.70 3.47 7.26
CA ALA A 290 -13.97 4.43 8.09
C ALA A 290 -13.03 5.30 7.24
N VAL A 291 -12.29 4.71 6.28
CA VAL A 291 -11.42 5.46 5.38
C VAL A 291 -12.23 6.40 4.49
N VAL A 292 -13.27 5.92 3.85
CA VAL A 292 -14.08 6.74 2.92
C VAL A 292 -14.80 7.86 3.68
N ARG A 293 -15.42 7.59 4.83
CA ARG A 293 -16.11 8.63 5.63
C ARG A 293 -15.15 9.73 6.10
N SER A 294 -13.94 9.37 6.48
CA SER A 294 -12.94 10.36 6.94
C SER A 294 -12.41 11.24 5.80
N THR A 295 -12.56 10.82 4.56
CA THR A 295 -11.96 11.50 3.39
C THR A 295 -12.95 12.04 2.38
N LEU A 296 -14.20 11.58 2.39
CA LEU A 296 -15.27 12.05 1.51
C LEU A 296 -16.28 12.87 2.31
N LYS A 297 -16.25 14.18 2.13
CA LYS A 297 -17.11 15.14 2.86
C LYS A 297 -18.10 15.79 1.90
N MET A 298 -19.17 16.35 2.45
CA MET A 298 -20.16 17.13 1.71
C MET A 298 -20.36 18.48 2.39
N GLU A 299 -20.45 19.52 1.60
CA GLU A 299 -20.85 20.87 2.04
C GLU A 299 -22.04 21.35 1.19
N VAL A 300 -23.06 21.83 1.85
CA VAL A 300 -24.22 22.41 1.20
C VAL A 300 -23.96 23.90 0.97
N GLY A 301 -23.90 24.33 -0.29
CA GLY A 301 -23.66 25.71 -0.72
C GLY A 301 -24.97 26.51 -0.83
N GLU A 302 -25.03 27.41 -1.81
CA GLU A 302 -26.22 28.24 -2.06
C GLU A 302 -27.15 27.59 -3.10
N ALA A 303 -28.44 27.84 -2.99
CA ALA A 303 -29.40 27.49 -4.03
C ALA A 303 -29.28 28.43 -5.24
N LEU A 304 -29.53 27.91 -6.44
CA LEU A 304 -29.66 28.77 -7.61
C LEU A 304 -30.82 29.80 -7.41
N PRO A 305 -30.62 31.08 -7.79
CA PRO A 305 -31.59 32.14 -7.54
C PRO A 305 -32.99 31.78 -8.05
N ARG A 306 -33.98 31.90 -7.18
CA ARG A 306 -35.40 31.64 -7.47
C ARG A 306 -35.73 30.18 -7.85
N THR A 307 -34.93 29.23 -7.41
CA THR A 307 -35.17 27.79 -7.67
C THR A 307 -35.07 26.97 -6.39
N THR A 308 -35.40 25.68 -6.49
CA THR A 308 -35.14 24.64 -5.48
C THR A 308 -33.94 23.77 -5.85
N VAL A 309 -33.05 24.27 -6.73
CA VAL A 309 -31.82 23.60 -7.12
C VAL A 309 -30.71 24.06 -6.19
N GLN A 310 -30.15 23.12 -5.44
CA GLN A 310 -29.16 23.37 -4.39
C GLN A 310 -27.76 23.05 -4.89
N GLY A 311 -26.82 23.99 -4.70
CA GLY A 311 -25.39 23.72 -4.90
C GLY A 311 -24.85 22.84 -3.78
N VAL A 312 -24.07 21.83 -4.12
CA VAL A 312 -23.42 20.92 -3.17
C VAL A 312 -21.99 20.67 -3.60
N SER A 313 -21.05 20.78 -2.67
CA SER A 313 -19.64 20.43 -2.89
C SER A 313 -19.35 19.07 -2.29
N ILE A 314 -18.79 18.15 -3.09
CA ILE A 314 -18.25 16.87 -2.65
C ILE A 314 -16.74 16.99 -2.60
N ILE A 315 -16.17 16.84 -1.40
CA ILE A 315 -14.76 17.06 -1.13
C ILE A 315 -14.09 15.72 -0.90
N ASN A 316 -13.05 15.43 -1.68
CA ASN A 316 -12.19 14.25 -1.53
C ASN A 316 -10.82 14.68 -1.01
N THR A 317 -10.51 14.37 0.26
CA THR A 317 -9.21 14.66 0.88
C THR A 317 -8.25 13.45 0.83
N SER A 318 -8.67 12.33 0.20
CA SER A 318 -7.84 11.15 0.04
C SER A 318 -6.82 11.31 -1.10
N PRO A 319 -5.77 10.49 -1.12
CA PRO A 319 -4.82 10.46 -2.23
C PRO A 319 -5.33 9.66 -3.46
N VAL A 320 -6.54 9.10 -3.42
CA VAL A 320 -7.13 8.32 -4.50
C VAL A 320 -8.39 8.99 -5.06
N ASP A 321 -8.68 8.75 -6.33
CA ASP A 321 -9.94 9.18 -6.94
C ASP A 321 -11.10 8.36 -6.35
N TYR A 322 -12.27 8.98 -6.17
CA TYR A 322 -13.49 8.25 -5.88
C TYR A 322 -14.42 8.26 -7.09
N VAL A 323 -14.72 7.08 -7.62
CA VAL A 323 -15.75 6.89 -8.65
C VAL A 323 -17.09 6.64 -7.95
N ILE A 324 -18.00 7.59 -8.07
CA ILE A 324 -19.22 7.65 -7.26
C ILE A 324 -20.43 7.47 -8.15
N GLU A 325 -21.36 6.63 -7.71
CA GLU A 325 -22.71 6.52 -8.27
C GLU A 325 -23.71 7.07 -7.25
N ASN A 326 -24.52 8.04 -7.65
CA ASN A 326 -25.64 8.50 -6.85
C ASN A 326 -26.76 7.45 -6.89
N THR A 327 -27.04 6.82 -5.75
CA THR A 327 -28.10 5.80 -5.60
C THR A 327 -29.26 6.31 -4.75
N GLY A 328 -29.17 7.54 -4.23
CA GLY A 328 -30.24 8.20 -3.50
C GLY A 328 -31.39 8.68 -4.41
N PRO A 329 -32.49 9.14 -3.80
CA PRO A 329 -33.64 9.66 -4.53
C PRO A 329 -33.40 11.08 -5.10
N GLU A 330 -32.33 11.76 -4.65
CA GLU A 330 -32.03 13.12 -5.06
C GLU A 330 -31.49 13.13 -6.50
N GLY A 331 -32.15 13.86 -7.37
CA GLY A 331 -31.73 14.02 -8.77
C GLY A 331 -30.63 15.04 -8.91
N ILE A 332 -29.57 14.70 -9.65
CA ILE A 332 -28.54 15.63 -10.07
C ILE A 332 -29.03 16.41 -11.30
N TYR A 333 -28.76 17.72 -11.35
CA TYR A 333 -29.24 18.60 -12.40
C TYR A 333 -28.29 18.71 -13.59
N ASP A 334 -27.01 18.81 -13.31
CA ASP A 334 -25.95 19.21 -14.25
C ASP A 334 -24.96 18.08 -14.58
N GLU A 335 -25.14 16.91 -13.99
CA GLU A 335 -24.23 15.77 -14.19
C GLU A 335 -25.02 14.45 -14.28
N GLY A 336 -24.37 13.39 -14.77
CA GLY A 336 -24.91 12.05 -14.77
C GLY A 336 -24.94 11.43 -13.36
N PRO A 337 -25.56 10.24 -13.21
CA PRO A 337 -25.59 9.58 -11.90
C PRO A 337 -24.23 9.04 -11.46
N VAL A 338 -23.28 8.89 -12.38
CA VAL A 338 -21.91 8.43 -12.10
C VAL A 338 -20.93 9.55 -12.44
N PHE A 339 -20.10 9.90 -11.48
CA PHE A 339 -19.07 10.94 -11.61
C PHE A 339 -17.82 10.57 -10.79
N THR A 340 -16.72 11.27 -11.07
CA THR A 340 -15.44 11.05 -10.34
C THR A 340 -15.06 12.28 -9.55
N VAL A 341 -14.81 12.11 -8.26
CA VAL A 341 -14.20 13.14 -7.41
C VAL A 341 -12.70 12.84 -7.31
N LYS A 342 -11.90 13.65 -7.98
CA LYS A 342 -10.45 13.47 -8.05
C LYS A 342 -9.79 13.54 -6.67
N ALA A 343 -8.65 12.86 -6.52
CA ALA A 343 -7.81 12.92 -5.32
C ALA A 343 -7.49 14.37 -4.94
N GLY A 344 -7.65 14.72 -3.66
CA GLY A 344 -7.37 16.06 -3.14
C GLY A 344 -8.19 17.19 -3.76
N SER A 345 -9.37 16.91 -4.33
CA SER A 345 -10.18 17.90 -5.03
C SER A 345 -11.60 18.03 -4.49
N THR A 346 -12.27 19.07 -4.96
CA THR A 346 -13.69 19.33 -4.72
C THR A 346 -14.46 19.23 -6.04
N PHE A 347 -15.58 18.53 -6.04
CA PHE A 347 -16.50 18.40 -7.15
C PHE A 347 -17.84 19.03 -6.78
N THR A 348 -18.33 19.97 -7.58
CA THR A 348 -19.61 20.66 -7.32
C THR A 348 -20.74 20.06 -8.14
N LEU A 349 -21.86 19.78 -7.47
CA LEU A 349 -23.10 19.25 -8.04
C LEU A 349 -24.25 20.23 -7.84
N LEU A 350 -25.22 20.22 -8.73
CA LEU A 350 -26.50 20.86 -8.56
C LEU A 350 -27.56 19.81 -8.30
N ILE A 351 -28.22 19.86 -7.14
CA ILE A 351 -29.21 18.86 -6.69
C ILE A 351 -30.61 19.43 -6.84
N ARG A 352 -31.50 18.68 -7.51
CA ARG A 352 -32.90 19.09 -7.80
C ARG A 352 -33.79 18.93 -6.59
N ASN A 353 -34.84 19.76 -6.54
CA ASN A 353 -35.99 19.64 -5.63
C ASN A 353 -35.63 19.58 -4.15
N VAL A 354 -34.58 20.32 -3.73
CA VAL A 354 -34.20 20.40 -2.33
C VAL A 354 -35.14 21.36 -1.59
N SER A 355 -36.02 20.81 -0.74
CA SER A 355 -36.97 21.59 0.06
C SER A 355 -36.36 22.09 1.39
N ASP A 356 -35.47 21.34 1.98
CA ASP A 356 -34.78 21.68 3.22
C ASP A 356 -33.29 21.31 3.11
N PRO A 357 -32.43 22.27 2.77
CA PRO A 357 -30.98 22.03 2.64
C PRO A 357 -30.31 21.44 3.90
N LYS A 358 -30.83 21.75 5.09
CA LYS A 358 -30.28 21.25 6.36
C LYS A 358 -30.53 19.77 6.59
N LYS A 359 -31.48 19.17 5.86
CA LYS A 359 -31.79 17.74 5.92
C LYS A 359 -31.24 16.97 4.73
N LEU A 360 -30.59 17.67 3.79
CA LEU A 360 -30.04 17.03 2.60
C LEU A 360 -28.99 15.99 2.98
N GLY A 361 -29.17 14.77 2.46
CA GLY A 361 -28.19 13.69 2.55
C GLY A 361 -28.14 12.99 1.21
N LEU A 362 -26.95 12.82 0.65
CA LEU A 362 -26.74 12.14 -0.61
C LEU A 362 -26.25 10.73 -0.35
N THR A 363 -26.92 9.74 -0.96
CA THR A 363 -26.53 8.33 -0.84
C THR A 363 -25.74 7.91 -2.06
N PHE A 364 -24.50 7.54 -1.82
CA PHE A 364 -23.53 7.17 -2.84
C PHE A 364 -23.12 5.72 -2.73
N ARG A 365 -22.92 5.08 -3.87
CA ARG A 365 -22.15 3.85 -4.01
C ARG A 365 -20.78 4.22 -4.58
N VAL A 366 -19.70 3.91 -3.86
CA VAL A 366 -18.31 4.21 -4.26
C VAL A 366 -17.78 3.01 -5.03
N LEU A 367 -17.72 3.12 -6.35
CA LEU A 367 -17.52 1.98 -7.27
C LEU A 367 -16.10 1.40 -7.26
N ASN A 368 -15.12 2.15 -6.80
CA ASN A 368 -13.75 1.67 -6.60
C ASN A 368 -13.46 1.28 -5.14
N THR A 369 -14.47 0.74 -4.46
CA THR A 369 -14.32 0.07 -3.16
C THR A 369 -14.89 -1.33 -3.24
N TYR A 370 -14.25 -2.30 -2.58
CA TYR A 370 -14.72 -3.69 -2.54
C TYR A 370 -14.82 -4.13 -1.08
N VAL A 371 -16.04 -4.32 -0.61
CA VAL A 371 -16.36 -4.76 0.76
C VAL A 371 -16.79 -6.22 0.82
N ALA A 372 -17.09 -6.80 -0.33
CA ALA A 372 -17.27 -8.21 -0.62
C ALA A 372 -17.06 -8.42 -2.13
N PRO A 373 -16.96 -9.67 -2.64
CA PRO A 373 -16.87 -9.93 -4.08
C PRO A 373 -17.94 -9.19 -4.86
N ARG A 374 -17.51 -8.27 -5.75
CA ARG A 374 -18.39 -7.41 -6.59
C ARG A 374 -19.37 -6.53 -5.80
N GLU A 375 -19.12 -6.32 -4.51
CA GLU A 375 -19.93 -5.43 -3.68
C GLU A 375 -19.16 -4.17 -3.31
N HIS A 376 -19.73 -3.01 -3.63
CA HIS A 376 -19.14 -1.69 -3.37
C HIS A 376 -19.75 -1.06 -2.12
N LEU A 377 -18.98 -0.22 -1.45
CA LEU A 377 -19.44 0.51 -0.29
C LEU A 377 -20.57 1.48 -0.69
N THR A 378 -21.67 1.40 0.02
CA THR A 378 -22.77 2.39 -0.07
C THR A 378 -22.85 3.14 1.25
N LEU A 379 -22.86 4.46 1.19
CA LEU A 379 -22.93 5.34 2.38
C LEU A 379 -23.75 6.60 2.06
N THR A 380 -24.32 7.19 3.12
CA THR A 380 -24.96 8.51 3.03
C THR A 380 -24.04 9.55 3.64
N VAL A 381 -23.76 10.62 2.89
CA VAL A 381 -23.03 11.81 3.35
C VAL A 381 -24.03 12.96 3.58
N LYS A 382 -23.75 13.77 4.59
CA LYS A 382 -24.57 14.93 4.98
C LYS A 382 -23.67 16.14 5.20
N ASP A 383 -24.27 17.32 5.18
CA ASP A 383 -23.58 18.58 5.43
C ASP A 383 -22.84 18.56 6.79
N GLY A 384 -21.56 18.91 6.79
CA GLY A 384 -20.75 19.03 8.00
C GLY A 384 -20.60 17.74 8.83
N THR A 385 -21.08 16.59 8.33
CA THR A 385 -20.81 15.31 9.01
C THR A 385 -19.62 14.61 8.36
N PRO A 386 -18.68 14.15 9.23
CA PRO A 386 -17.68 13.23 8.79
C PRO A 386 -18.31 11.89 8.39
#